data_5f6f0ab87f87ab707ecc052a368adc9c
#
_entry.id   5f6f0ab87f87ab707ecc052a368adc9c
#
_cell.length_a   1.000
_cell.length_b   1.000
_cell.length_c   1.000
_cell.angle_alpha   90.00
_cell.angle_beta   90.00
_cell.angle_gamma   90.00
#
_symmetry.space_group_name_H-M   'P 1'
#
loop_
_entity.id
_entity.type
_entity.pdbx_description
1 polymer ?
#
loop_
_entity_poly.entity_id
_entity_poly.type
_entity_poly.pdbx_seq_one_letter_code
_entity_poly.pdbx_strand_id
1 'polypeptide(L)'
;MDLNILTYLGIMLLAALIAGKIVKQMRLPNVTGYLVIGLLIGPNCLKLLSEELIDHMDLVTELALGCIAFSIGAEFKTTFLKKVGKAPLVIGITEGVGAVLVVDTILLMLGYNVSFALALGAIASATAAASTMMIVKQYKTKGPVTSTLLPVVALDDAVALIVYGLSMAVANVISSSGSAPVSKLLIAPCVEIFGGLLFGAVLGVIMTLLVKVYTGRGNRLAITIMMICLCVGVSDMVGFSSLLACMMLSTIFANISKQNDKIYEPLDRITPPIYMMFFILSGASLDVTVIVSVGVVGAVYVVGRIIGKALGAAFGAKISKAPKVVQKWLGLTLVPQEGVAIGLATSAGKSLPQYAAQIQTIVLCGVVIYELIGPVITKLALKKAGELVEEPKKKASAKA
;
A
#
# COMPACT_ATOMS: atom_id res chain seq x y z
N MET A 1 22.46 27.80 -4.64
CA MET A 1 22.83 27.57 -3.23
C MET A 1 22.55 26.11 -2.95
N ASP A 2 23.60 25.31 -2.84
CA ASP A 2 23.43 23.91 -2.49
C ASP A 2 23.18 23.84 -0.99
N LEU A 3 21.90 23.65 -0.64
CA LEU A 3 21.49 23.50 0.75
C LEU A 3 21.97 22.12 1.25
N ASN A 4 22.29 22.04 2.54
CA ASN A 4 22.63 20.77 3.16
C ASN A 4 21.39 19.84 3.19
N ILE A 5 21.60 18.52 3.08
CA ILE A 5 20.57 17.47 3.14
C ILE A 5 19.63 17.66 4.35
N LEU A 6 20.18 18.00 5.52
CA LEU A 6 19.37 18.27 6.72
C LEU A 6 18.40 19.45 6.53
N THR A 7 18.80 20.48 5.79
CA THR A 7 17.93 21.62 5.46
C THR A 7 16.79 21.18 4.56
N TYR A 8 17.06 20.34 3.56
CA TYR A 8 16.02 19.77 2.69
C TYR A 8 15.04 18.92 3.46
N LEU A 9 15.49 18.05 4.37
CA LEU A 9 14.60 17.28 5.26
C LEU A 9 13.69 18.19 6.09
N GLY A 10 14.25 19.28 6.64
CA GLY A 10 13.46 20.28 7.38
C GLY A 10 12.41 20.96 6.50
N ILE A 11 12.77 21.36 5.28
CA ILE A 11 11.86 21.99 4.30
C ILE A 11 10.74 21.01 3.93
N MET A 12 11.07 19.74 3.65
CA MET A 12 10.08 18.71 3.31
C MET A 12 9.08 18.50 4.45
N LEU A 13 9.53 18.36 5.68
CA LEU A 13 8.66 18.21 6.83
C LEU A 13 7.77 19.44 7.06
N LEU A 14 8.31 20.64 6.90
CA LEU A 14 7.54 21.87 6.97
C LEU A 14 6.46 21.93 5.88
N ALA A 15 6.84 21.61 4.65
CA ALA A 15 5.93 21.54 3.51
C ALA A 15 4.82 20.50 3.75
N ALA A 16 5.16 19.32 4.30
CA ALA A 16 4.20 18.29 4.69
C ALA A 16 3.18 18.79 5.71
N LEU A 17 3.64 19.48 6.76
CA LEU A 17 2.77 20.02 7.81
C LEU A 17 1.79 21.06 7.26
N ILE A 18 2.28 21.96 6.39
CA ILE A 18 1.46 22.99 5.73
C ILE A 18 0.41 22.30 4.83
N ALA A 19 0.86 21.41 3.94
CA ALA A 19 -0.02 20.69 3.03
C ALA A 19 -1.07 19.86 3.78
N GLY A 20 -0.68 19.13 4.82
CA GLY A 20 -1.59 18.34 5.66
C GLY A 20 -2.67 19.21 6.33
N LYS A 21 -2.30 20.43 6.78
CA LYS A 21 -3.28 21.39 7.33
C LYS A 21 -4.28 21.87 6.29
N ILE A 22 -3.82 22.16 5.07
CA ILE A 22 -4.66 22.63 3.95
C ILE A 22 -5.65 21.55 3.52
N VAL A 23 -5.16 20.33 3.22
CA VAL A 23 -6.02 19.23 2.74
C VAL A 23 -7.02 18.76 3.79
N LYS A 24 -6.65 18.85 5.08
CA LYS A 24 -7.58 18.57 6.18
C LYS A 24 -8.79 19.52 6.19
N GLN A 25 -8.61 20.79 5.82
CA GLN A 25 -9.72 21.75 5.69
C GLN A 25 -10.63 21.37 4.49
N MET A 26 -10.04 20.79 3.45
CA MET A 26 -10.75 20.27 2.29
C MET A 26 -11.40 18.89 2.53
N ARG A 27 -11.23 18.31 3.72
CA ARG A 27 -11.66 16.95 4.09
C ARG A 27 -11.03 15.86 3.23
N LEU A 28 -9.82 16.08 2.73
CA LEU A 28 -9.02 15.11 2.00
C LEU A 28 -8.01 14.44 2.93
N PRO A 29 -7.54 13.23 2.58
CA PRO A 29 -6.46 12.55 3.28
C PRO A 29 -5.14 13.33 3.21
N ASN A 30 -4.33 13.22 4.26
CA ASN A 30 -3.05 13.91 4.34
C ASN A 30 -2.08 13.49 3.21
N VAL A 31 -2.14 12.22 2.79
CA VAL A 31 -1.29 11.66 1.72
C VAL A 31 -1.45 12.45 0.43
N THR A 32 -2.68 12.80 0.03
CA THR A 32 -2.93 13.65 -1.14
C THR A 32 -2.18 14.99 -1.04
N GLY A 33 -2.18 15.61 0.15
CA GLY A 33 -1.45 16.85 0.38
C GLY A 33 0.06 16.68 0.23
N TYR A 34 0.62 15.59 0.76
CA TYR A 34 2.06 15.31 0.66
C TYR A 34 2.50 15.04 -0.78
N LEU A 35 1.71 14.31 -1.56
CA LEU A 35 1.98 14.07 -2.98
C LEU A 35 1.94 15.37 -3.79
N VAL A 36 0.88 16.17 -3.59
CA VAL A 36 0.72 17.44 -4.32
C VAL A 36 1.84 18.43 -3.98
N ILE A 37 2.19 18.58 -2.69
CA ILE A 37 3.29 19.47 -2.34
C ILE A 37 4.63 18.93 -2.81
N GLY A 38 4.83 17.61 -2.81
CA GLY A 38 6.02 16.96 -3.39
C GLY A 38 6.16 17.28 -4.86
N LEU A 39 5.11 17.15 -5.66
CA LEU A 39 5.07 17.54 -7.06
C LEU A 39 5.41 19.02 -7.25
N LEU A 40 4.83 19.90 -6.42
CA LEU A 40 5.07 21.35 -6.53
C LEU A 40 6.52 21.73 -6.23
N ILE A 41 7.15 21.16 -5.20
CA ILE A 41 8.55 21.47 -4.85
C ILE A 41 9.56 20.61 -5.62
N GLY A 42 9.09 19.62 -6.38
CA GLY A 42 9.88 18.72 -7.18
C GLY A 42 10.54 19.34 -8.40
N PRO A 43 11.35 18.52 -9.13
CA PRO A 43 12.16 18.99 -10.29
C PRO A 43 11.31 19.55 -11.42
N ASN A 44 10.07 19.08 -11.57
CA ASN A 44 9.19 19.44 -12.68
C ASN A 44 8.42 20.76 -12.47
N CYS A 45 8.39 21.32 -11.23
CA CYS A 45 7.67 22.56 -10.93
C CYS A 45 8.62 23.64 -10.36
N LEU A 46 8.70 23.76 -9.04
CA LEU A 46 9.50 24.80 -8.38
C LEU A 46 11.00 24.52 -8.33
N LYS A 47 11.42 23.29 -8.65
CA LYS A 47 12.82 22.84 -8.66
C LYS A 47 13.57 23.08 -7.35
N LEU A 48 12.85 23.04 -6.22
CA LEU A 48 13.45 23.12 -4.89
C LEU A 48 14.16 21.80 -4.52
N LEU A 49 13.60 20.67 -4.95
CA LEU A 49 14.22 19.35 -4.86
C LEU A 49 14.79 19.00 -6.23
N SER A 50 16.09 18.71 -6.32
CA SER A 50 16.73 18.23 -7.54
C SER A 50 16.56 16.70 -7.68
N GLU A 51 16.69 16.18 -8.90
CA GLU A 51 16.69 14.72 -9.14
C GLU A 51 17.81 14.03 -8.35
N GLU A 52 19.00 14.59 -8.36
CA GLU A 52 20.16 14.09 -7.60
C GLU A 52 19.88 14.00 -6.10
N LEU A 53 19.16 14.97 -5.52
CA LEU A 53 18.77 14.95 -4.12
C LEU A 53 17.75 13.83 -3.84
N ILE A 54 16.80 13.63 -4.74
CA ILE A 54 15.79 12.56 -4.62
C ILE A 54 16.47 11.19 -4.61
N ASP A 55 17.43 10.96 -5.50
CA ASP A 55 18.22 9.73 -5.56
C ASP A 55 19.03 9.51 -4.27
N HIS A 56 19.64 10.56 -3.71
CA HIS A 56 20.34 10.46 -2.41
C HIS A 56 19.41 10.17 -1.22
N MET A 57 18.11 10.43 -1.35
CA MET A 57 17.10 10.15 -0.32
C MET A 57 16.43 8.79 -0.46
N ASP A 58 16.92 7.92 -1.33
CA ASP A 58 16.39 6.58 -1.54
C ASP A 58 16.36 5.75 -0.24
N LEU A 59 17.33 5.99 0.66
CA LEU A 59 17.36 5.40 2.00
C LEU A 59 16.08 5.68 2.81
N VAL A 60 15.50 6.88 2.69
CA VAL A 60 14.25 7.24 3.37
C VAL A 60 13.09 6.45 2.81
N THR A 61 13.06 6.29 1.49
CA THR A 61 12.06 5.50 0.77
C THR A 61 12.11 4.02 1.19
N GLU A 62 13.30 3.42 1.20
CA GLU A 62 13.50 2.03 1.60
C GLU A 62 13.09 1.78 3.06
N LEU A 63 13.50 2.67 3.97
CA LEU A 63 13.10 2.59 5.37
C LEU A 63 11.57 2.72 5.54
N ALA A 64 10.94 3.65 4.81
CA ALA A 64 9.48 3.81 4.83
C ALA A 64 8.77 2.54 4.36
N LEU A 65 9.21 1.96 3.24
CA LEU A 65 8.67 0.71 2.70
C LEU A 65 8.85 -0.47 3.67
N GLY A 66 10.02 -0.58 4.29
CA GLY A 66 10.29 -1.58 5.31
C GLY A 66 9.37 -1.42 6.53
N CYS A 67 9.14 -0.18 6.99
CA CYS A 67 8.21 0.10 8.09
C CYS A 67 6.75 -0.22 7.70
N ILE A 68 6.32 0.10 6.47
CA ILE A 68 5.00 -0.22 5.95
C ILE A 68 4.80 -1.75 5.95
N ALA A 69 5.73 -2.49 5.33
CA ALA A 69 5.65 -3.95 5.25
C ALA A 69 5.68 -4.60 6.64
N PHE A 70 6.52 -4.09 7.57
CA PHE A 70 6.55 -4.53 8.95
C PHE A 70 5.21 -4.30 9.67
N SER A 71 4.58 -3.13 9.48
CA SER A 71 3.26 -2.83 10.07
C SER A 71 2.17 -3.75 9.53
N ILE A 72 2.18 -4.03 8.21
CA ILE A 72 1.26 -4.98 7.57
C ILE A 72 1.42 -6.39 8.17
N GLY A 73 2.65 -6.85 8.38
CA GLY A 73 2.92 -8.16 8.98
C GLY A 73 2.31 -8.33 10.38
N ALA A 74 2.14 -7.22 11.13
CA ALA A 74 1.52 -7.23 12.45
C ALA A 74 0.04 -7.65 12.45
N GLU A 75 -0.66 -7.44 11.33
CA GLU A 75 -2.07 -7.83 11.18
C GLU A 75 -2.26 -9.36 11.06
N PHE A 76 -1.19 -10.11 10.70
CA PHE A 76 -1.21 -11.57 10.55
C PHE A 76 -1.13 -12.34 11.88
N LYS A 77 -1.79 -11.84 12.91
CA LYS A 77 -1.95 -12.60 14.15
C LYS A 77 -2.90 -13.78 13.93
N THR A 78 -2.45 -14.98 14.26
CA THR A 78 -3.28 -16.21 14.16
C THR A 78 -4.58 -16.12 14.97
N THR A 79 -4.54 -15.38 16.09
CA THR A 79 -5.73 -15.11 16.91
C THR A 79 -6.73 -14.22 16.17
N PHE A 80 -6.27 -13.23 15.40
CA PHE A 80 -7.11 -12.38 14.56
C PHE A 80 -7.68 -13.20 13.39
N LEU A 81 -6.85 -13.92 12.65
CA LEU A 81 -7.25 -14.74 11.50
C LEU A 81 -8.31 -15.79 11.89
N LYS A 82 -8.19 -16.41 13.08
CA LYS A 82 -9.20 -17.34 13.60
C LYS A 82 -10.55 -16.67 13.92
N LYS A 83 -10.52 -15.40 14.37
CA LYS A 83 -11.76 -14.64 14.69
C LYS A 83 -12.45 -14.11 13.43
N VAL A 84 -11.69 -13.72 12.43
CA VAL A 84 -12.19 -13.15 11.17
C VAL A 84 -13.02 -14.16 10.37
N GLY A 85 -12.68 -15.44 10.48
CA GLY A 85 -13.36 -16.50 9.75
C GLY A 85 -12.95 -16.61 8.28
N LYS A 86 -13.58 -17.55 7.55
CA LYS A 86 -13.19 -17.87 6.17
C LYS A 86 -13.65 -16.84 5.13
N ALA A 87 -14.81 -16.20 5.34
CA ALA A 87 -15.41 -15.35 4.32
C ALA A 87 -14.57 -14.10 3.99
N PRO A 88 -14.10 -13.28 4.95
CA PRO A 88 -13.24 -12.14 4.64
C PRO A 88 -11.91 -12.54 4.00
N LEU A 89 -11.33 -13.68 4.38
CA LEU A 89 -10.09 -14.18 3.76
C LEU A 89 -10.31 -14.54 2.29
N VAL A 90 -11.38 -15.28 1.98
CA VAL A 90 -11.73 -15.63 0.59
C VAL A 90 -12.00 -14.36 -0.22
N ILE A 91 -12.76 -13.43 0.34
CA ILE A 91 -13.09 -12.17 -0.34
C ILE A 91 -11.83 -11.33 -0.59
N GLY A 92 -10.93 -11.15 0.40
CA GLY A 92 -9.69 -10.41 0.25
C GLY A 92 -8.79 -10.99 -0.86
N ILE A 93 -8.62 -12.31 -0.90
CA ILE A 93 -7.86 -12.97 -1.96
C ILE A 93 -8.51 -12.77 -3.34
N THR A 94 -9.82 -13.02 -3.44
CA THR A 94 -10.50 -12.96 -4.75
C THR A 94 -10.64 -11.54 -5.28
N GLU A 95 -10.77 -10.53 -4.42
CA GLU A 95 -10.85 -9.14 -4.85
C GLU A 95 -9.49 -8.62 -5.35
N GLY A 96 -8.39 -8.95 -4.63
CA GLY A 96 -7.05 -8.61 -5.06
C GLY A 96 -6.69 -9.29 -6.38
N VAL A 97 -6.88 -10.62 -6.48
CA VAL A 97 -6.66 -11.37 -7.73
C VAL A 97 -7.58 -10.88 -8.85
N GLY A 98 -8.83 -10.53 -8.54
CA GLY A 98 -9.76 -9.97 -9.52
C GLY A 98 -9.27 -8.65 -10.11
N ALA A 99 -8.69 -7.78 -9.30
CA ALA A 99 -8.07 -6.54 -9.79
C ALA A 99 -6.91 -6.83 -10.76
N VAL A 100 -6.01 -7.74 -10.38
CA VAL A 100 -4.88 -8.16 -11.22
C VAL A 100 -5.36 -8.69 -12.55
N LEU A 101 -6.24 -9.69 -12.52
CA LEU A 101 -6.70 -10.35 -13.76
C LEU A 101 -7.38 -9.39 -14.72
N VAL A 102 -8.20 -8.46 -14.23
CA VAL A 102 -8.88 -7.50 -15.10
C VAL A 102 -7.91 -6.49 -15.68
N VAL A 103 -7.02 -5.89 -14.87
CA VAL A 103 -6.04 -4.91 -15.35
C VAL A 103 -5.07 -5.54 -16.32
N ASP A 104 -4.49 -6.69 -15.98
CA ASP A 104 -3.56 -7.42 -16.86
C ASP A 104 -4.22 -7.79 -18.19
N THR A 105 -5.43 -8.36 -18.13
CA THR A 105 -6.14 -8.77 -19.35
C THR A 105 -6.39 -7.57 -20.27
N ILE A 106 -6.84 -6.44 -19.74
CA ILE A 106 -7.10 -5.26 -20.59
C ILE A 106 -5.79 -4.70 -21.14
N LEU A 107 -4.72 -4.59 -20.34
CA LEU A 107 -3.44 -4.09 -20.82
C LEU A 107 -2.83 -4.99 -21.89
N LEU A 108 -2.89 -6.31 -21.72
CA LEU A 108 -2.41 -7.27 -22.71
C LEU A 108 -3.23 -7.23 -24.02
N MET A 109 -4.56 -7.07 -23.93
CA MET A 109 -5.42 -6.89 -25.11
C MET A 109 -5.10 -5.60 -25.87
N LEU A 110 -4.64 -4.56 -25.18
CA LEU A 110 -4.18 -3.31 -25.77
C LEU A 110 -2.75 -3.38 -26.34
N GLY A 111 -2.06 -4.54 -26.22
CA GLY A 111 -0.73 -4.77 -26.77
C GLY A 111 0.43 -4.27 -25.91
N TYR A 112 0.18 -3.97 -24.61
CA TYR A 112 1.27 -3.60 -23.70
C TYR A 112 2.14 -4.80 -23.34
N ASN A 113 3.39 -4.51 -22.97
CA ASN A 113 4.36 -5.55 -22.56
C ASN A 113 3.87 -6.31 -21.33
N VAL A 114 4.12 -7.63 -21.30
CA VAL A 114 3.65 -8.52 -20.22
C VAL A 114 4.22 -8.11 -18.86
N SER A 115 5.51 -7.78 -18.78
CA SER A 115 6.12 -7.36 -17.50
C SER A 115 5.52 -6.05 -16.98
N PHE A 116 5.21 -5.12 -17.88
CA PHE A 116 4.54 -3.86 -17.54
C PHE A 116 3.10 -4.10 -17.06
N ALA A 117 2.34 -4.96 -17.75
CA ALA A 117 0.98 -5.31 -17.36
C ALA A 117 0.95 -5.99 -15.98
N LEU A 118 1.79 -7.01 -15.76
CA LEU A 118 1.90 -7.72 -14.48
C LEU A 118 2.26 -6.79 -13.32
N ALA A 119 3.15 -5.81 -13.54
CA ALA A 119 3.49 -4.83 -12.51
C ALA A 119 2.29 -3.94 -12.14
N LEU A 120 1.60 -3.37 -13.14
CA LEU A 120 0.42 -2.52 -12.88
C LEU A 120 -0.76 -3.28 -12.31
N GLY A 121 -1.05 -4.49 -12.82
CA GLY A 121 -2.10 -5.33 -12.29
C GLY A 121 -1.85 -5.75 -10.85
N ALA A 122 -0.61 -6.12 -10.52
CA ALA A 122 -0.23 -6.45 -9.16
C ALA A 122 -0.44 -5.26 -8.20
N ILE A 123 -0.01 -4.05 -8.60
CA ILE A 123 -0.21 -2.82 -7.82
C ILE A 123 -1.70 -2.49 -7.67
N ALA A 124 -2.52 -2.84 -8.67
CA ALA A 124 -3.98 -2.63 -8.62
C ALA A 124 -4.68 -3.43 -7.51
N SER A 125 -4.05 -4.49 -6.98
CA SER A 125 -4.62 -5.27 -5.87
C SER A 125 -4.70 -4.48 -4.56
N ALA A 126 -3.78 -3.55 -4.27
CA ALA A 126 -3.69 -2.82 -3.01
C ALA A 126 -4.88 -1.87 -2.78
N THR A 127 -5.38 -1.78 -1.52
CA THR A 127 -6.48 -0.90 -1.09
C THR A 127 -6.03 0.05 0.02
N ALA A 128 -6.64 1.23 0.10
CA ALA A 128 -6.44 2.17 1.18
C ALA A 128 -7.30 1.82 2.40
N ALA A 129 -6.68 1.23 3.41
CA ALA A 129 -7.35 0.92 4.67
C ALA A 129 -7.82 2.18 5.41
N ALA A 130 -6.99 3.22 5.46
CA ALA A 130 -7.23 4.42 6.24
C ALA A 130 -8.43 5.23 5.73
N SER A 131 -8.53 5.45 4.43
CA SER A 131 -9.63 6.19 3.80
C SER A 131 -10.97 5.49 4.03
N THR A 132 -11.00 4.16 3.86
CA THR A 132 -12.21 3.34 4.10
C THR A 132 -12.63 3.36 5.57
N MET A 133 -11.68 3.18 6.50
CA MET A 133 -11.93 3.22 7.94
C MET A 133 -12.43 4.59 8.41
N MET A 134 -11.93 5.67 7.81
CA MET A 134 -12.37 7.03 8.10
C MET A 134 -13.86 7.18 7.80
N ILE A 135 -14.35 6.68 6.67
CA ILE A 135 -15.78 6.74 6.31
C ILE A 135 -16.63 5.92 7.30
N VAL A 136 -16.19 4.70 7.63
CA VAL A 136 -16.88 3.85 8.62
C VAL A 136 -17.01 4.56 9.97
N LYS A 137 -15.94 5.16 10.46
CA LYS A 137 -15.92 5.90 11.75
C LYS A 137 -16.74 7.18 11.68
N GLN A 138 -16.60 7.98 10.60
CA GLN A 138 -17.27 9.27 10.43
C GLN A 138 -18.79 9.12 10.38
N TYR A 139 -19.28 8.11 9.66
CA TYR A 139 -20.72 7.87 9.48
C TYR A 139 -21.27 6.81 10.45
N LYS A 140 -20.45 6.30 11.37
CA LYS A 140 -20.83 5.30 12.39
C LYS A 140 -21.59 4.12 11.78
N THR A 141 -21.15 3.67 10.60
CA THR A 141 -21.84 2.62 9.85
C THR A 141 -21.89 1.30 10.62
N LYS A 142 -23.00 0.59 10.52
CA LYS A 142 -23.21 -0.71 11.17
C LYS A 142 -24.03 -1.62 10.25
N GLY A 143 -23.55 -2.82 10.02
CA GLY A 143 -24.25 -3.83 9.20
C GLY A 143 -23.33 -4.90 8.64
N PRO A 144 -23.88 -5.82 7.82
CA PRO A 144 -23.12 -6.92 7.25
C PRO A 144 -21.97 -6.49 6.35
N VAL A 145 -22.13 -5.41 5.56
CA VAL A 145 -21.05 -4.89 4.70
C VAL A 145 -19.92 -4.33 5.57
N THR A 146 -20.24 -3.47 6.54
CA THR A 146 -19.24 -2.89 7.45
C THR A 146 -18.49 -3.96 8.24
N SER A 147 -19.20 -4.97 8.78
CA SER A 147 -18.58 -6.05 9.57
C SER A 147 -17.70 -6.97 8.74
N THR A 148 -17.97 -7.11 7.44
CA THR A 148 -17.12 -7.87 6.50
C THR A 148 -15.97 -7.01 5.98
N LEU A 149 -16.22 -5.73 5.73
CA LEU A 149 -15.26 -4.78 5.17
C LEU A 149 -14.02 -4.63 6.06
N LEU A 150 -14.21 -4.44 7.37
CA LEU A 150 -13.11 -4.20 8.29
C LEU A 150 -12.05 -5.32 8.28
N PRO A 151 -12.43 -6.62 8.39
CA PRO A 151 -11.47 -7.70 8.26
C PRO A 151 -10.88 -7.86 6.85
N VAL A 152 -11.65 -7.60 5.79
CA VAL A 152 -11.15 -7.67 4.40
C VAL A 152 -10.04 -6.65 4.21
N VAL A 153 -10.28 -5.40 4.57
CA VAL A 153 -9.29 -4.30 4.44
C VAL A 153 -8.04 -4.56 5.28
N ALA A 154 -8.18 -5.15 6.48
CA ALA A 154 -7.03 -5.50 7.31
C ALA A 154 -6.14 -6.62 6.69
N LEU A 155 -6.68 -7.44 5.81
CA LEU A 155 -5.96 -8.52 5.12
C LEU A 155 -5.45 -8.09 3.74
N ASP A 156 -6.05 -7.05 3.16
CA ASP A 156 -5.85 -6.67 1.77
C ASP A 156 -4.40 -6.27 1.45
N ASP A 157 -3.79 -5.47 2.30
CA ASP A 157 -2.40 -5.03 2.13
C ASP A 157 -1.43 -6.20 2.02
N ALA A 158 -1.67 -7.25 2.78
CA ALA A 158 -0.84 -8.43 2.74
C ALA A 158 -1.12 -9.33 1.54
N VAL A 159 -2.39 -9.44 1.14
CA VAL A 159 -2.74 -10.10 -0.14
C VAL A 159 -2.07 -9.35 -1.28
N ALA A 160 -2.09 -8.01 -1.26
CA ALA A 160 -1.44 -7.19 -2.26
C ALA A 160 0.07 -7.43 -2.31
N LEU A 161 0.77 -7.48 -1.18
CA LEU A 161 2.20 -7.78 -1.14
C LEU A 161 2.54 -9.17 -1.69
N ILE A 162 1.76 -10.18 -1.33
CA ILE A 162 1.96 -11.55 -1.84
C ILE A 162 1.74 -11.60 -3.34
N VAL A 163 0.63 -11.05 -3.82
CA VAL A 163 0.29 -11.02 -5.25
C VAL A 163 1.33 -10.21 -6.03
N TYR A 164 1.78 -9.08 -5.48
CA TYR A 164 2.83 -8.27 -6.07
C TYR A 164 4.15 -9.05 -6.17
N GLY A 165 4.60 -9.70 -5.08
CA GLY A 165 5.82 -10.50 -5.10
C GLY A 165 5.78 -11.59 -6.17
N LEU A 166 4.65 -12.32 -6.28
CA LEU A 166 4.46 -13.35 -7.30
C LEU A 166 4.49 -12.77 -8.73
N SER A 167 3.76 -11.68 -8.96
CA SER A 167 3.67 -11.05 -10.28
C SER A 167 5.00 -10.44 -10.71
N MET A 168 5.71 -9.76 -9.81
CA MET A 168 7.02 -9.17 -10.09
C MET A 168 8.09 -10.23 -10.33
N ALA A 169 8.05 -11.33 -9.61
CA ALA A 169 8.92 -12.45 -9.84
C ALA A 169 8.77 -12.99 -11.28
N VAL A 170 7.53 -13.14 -11.76
CA VAL A 170 7.25 -13.54 -13.17
C VAL A 170 7.66 -12.44 -14.15
N ALA A 171 7.36 -11.16 -13.84
CA ALA A 171 7.71 -10.03 -14.69
C ALA A 171 9.22 -9.87 -14.90
N ASN A 172 10.02 -10.05 -13.83
CA ASN A 172 11.47 -9.99 -13.87
C ASN A 172 12.06 -11.12 -14.76
N VAL A 173 11.49 -12.30 -14.64
CA VAL A 173 11.85 -13.44 -15.48
C VAL A 173 11.64 -13.14 -16.96
N ILE A 174 10.45 -12.64 -17.30
CA ILE A 174 10.10 -12.32 -18.69
C ILE A 174 10.99 -11.19 -19.23
N SER A 175 11.30 -10.18 -18.43
CA SER A 175 12.18 -9.06 -18.81
C SER A 175 13.62 -9.49 -19.03
N SER A 176 14.12 -10.50 -18.31
CA SER A 176 15.50 -11.00 -18.44
C SER A 176 15.69 -12.04 -19.53
N SER A 177 14.64 -12.42 -20.25
CA SER A 177 14.58 -13.59 -21.18
C SER A 177 15.31 -13.43 -22.52
N GLY A 178 16.47 -12.77 -22.56
CA GLY A 178 17.32 -12.83 -23.76
C GLY A 178 18.24 -14.05 -23.83
N SER A 179 18.61 -14.71 -22.71
CA SER A 179 19.66 -15.75 -22.70
C SER A 179 19.73 -16.67 -21.47
N ALA A 180 18.77 -16.62 -20.55
CA ALA A 180 18.84 -17.43 -19.34
C ALA A 180 18.15 -18.79 -19.52
N PRO A 181 18.72 -19.91 -19.02
CA PRO A 181 18.09 -21.22 -19.07
C PRO A 181 16.78 -21.25 -18.26
N VAL A 182 15.76 -21.98 -18.75
CA VAL A 182 14.42 -22.09 -18.17
C VAL A 182 14.44 -22.44 -16.67
N SER A 183 15.44 -23.21 -16.23
CA SER A 183 15.62 -23.53 -14.81
C SER A 183 15.91 -22.30 -13.94
N LYS A 184 16.74 -21.36 -14.40
CA LYS A 184 17.00 -20.10 -13.69
C LYS A 184 15.75 -19.20 -13.67
N LEU A 185 14.96 -19.24 -14.73
CA LEU A 185 13.72 -18.48 -14.86
C LEU A 185 12.65 -18.88 -13.82
N LEU A 186 12.62 -20.15 -13.42
CA LEU A 186 11.68 -20.64 -12.39
C LEU A 186 12.27 -20.59 -10.97
N ILE A 187 13.58 -20.80 -10.84
CA ILE A 187 14.25 -20.85 -9.51
C ILE A 187 14.40 -19.44 -8.92
N ALA A 188 14.75 -18.43 -9.73
CA ALA A 188 14.99 -17.08 -9.23
C ALA A 188 13.76 -16.49 -8.49
N PRO A 189 12.52 -16.51 -9.04
CA PRO A 189 11.34 -16.07 -8.31
C PRO A 189 11.07 -16.85 -7.02
N CYS A 190 11.29 -18.18 -7.06
CA CYS A 190 11.14 -18.99 -5.86
C CYS A 190 12.15 -18.59 -4.77
N VAL A 191 13.40 -18.33 -5.15
CA VAL A 191 14.46 -17.89 -4.22
C VAL A 191 14.13 -16.50 -3.68
N GLU A 192 13.68 -15.56 -4.52
CA GLU A 192 13.29 -14.21 -4.12
C GLU A 192 12.16 -14.24 -3.07
N ILE A 193 11.11 -15.00 -3.32
CA ILE A 193 9.92 -15.08 -2.46
C ILE A 193 10.19 -15.92 -1.22
N PHE A 194 10.55 -17.20 -1.40
CA PHE A 194 10.72 -18.13 -0.28
C PHE A 194 11.97 -17.81 0.54
N GLY A 195 13.03 -17.31 -0.10
CA GLY A 195 14.22 -16.79 0.57
C GLY A 195 13.86 -15.61 1.47
N GLY A 196 13.11 -14.63 0.95
CA GLY A 196 12.62 -13.49 1.71
C GLY A 196 11.73 -13.91 2.89
N LEU A 197 10.76 -14.79 2.66
CA LEU A 197 9.90 -15.30 3.73
C LEU A 197 10.68 -16.06 4.81
N LEU A 198 11.60 -16.93 4.43
CA LEU A 198 12.44 -17.69 5.37
C LEU A 198 13.36 -16.76 6.15
N PHE A 199 14.04 -15.84 5.47
CA PHE A 199 14.92 -14.86 6.09
C PHE A 199 14.16 -13.97 7.08
N GLY A 200 13.01 -13.43 6.69
CA GLY A 200 12.13 -12.66 7.56
C GLY A 200 11.66 -13.46 8.78
N ALA A 201 11.32 -14.74 8.60
CA ALA A 201 10.92 -15.62 9.70
C ALA A 201 12.06 -15.80 10.71
N VAL A 202 13.29 -16.05 10.25
CA VAL A 202 14.47 -16.17 11.12
C VAL A 202 14.71 -14.87 11.90
N LEU A 203 14.67 -13.72 11.22
CA LEU A 203 14.81 -12.42 11.88
C LEU A 203 13.68 -12.15 12.89
N GLY A 204 12.45 -12.58 12.63
CA GLY A 204 11.32 -12.46 13.55
C GLY A 204 11.51 -13.24 14.85
N VAL A 205 12.12 -14.44 14.77
CA VAL A 205 12.53 -15.22 15.95
C VAL A 205 13.64 -14.51 16.71
N ILE A 206 14.68 -14.04 16.00
CA ILE A 206 15.80 -13.29 16.60
C ILE A 206 15.28 -12.04 17.30
N MET A 207 14.42 -11.26 16.67
CA MET A 207 13.78 -10.08 17.25
C MET A 207 13.05 -10.44 18.55
N THR A 208 12.31 -11.56 18.56
CA THR A 208 11.57 -12.02 19.74
C THR A 208 12.52 -12.32 20.92
N LEU A 209 13.69 -12.90 20.64
CA LEU A 209 14.71 -13.18 21.65
C LEU A 209 15.36 -11.89 22.18
N LEU A 210 15.74 -10.97 21.29
CA LEU A 210 16.34 -9.69 21.66
C LEU A 210 15.41 -8.84 22.53
N VAL A 211 14.13 -8.77 22.21
CA VAL A 211 13.14 -7.99 22.97
C VAL A 211 12.89 -8.58 24.38
N LYS A 212 13.16 -9.87 24.60
CA LYS A 212 13.13 -10.50 25.94
C LYS A 212 14.32 -10.06 26.79
N VAL A 213 15.50 -9.93 26.18
CA VAL A 213 16.74 -9.56 26.86
C VAL A 213 16.78 -8.05 27.13
N TYR A 214 16.48 -7.26 26.11
CA TYR A 214 16.51 -5.80 26.18
C TYR A 214 15.12 -5.21 26.41
N THR A 215 14.78 -4.93 27.67
CA THR A 215 13.41 -4.59 28.09
C THR A 215 13.05 -3.10 28.09
N GLY A 216 14.04 -2.19 27.97
CA GLY A 216 13.82 -0.74 27.94
C GLY A 216 13.04 -0.26 26.69
N ARG A 217 12.23 0.82 26.83
CA ARG A 217 11.46 1.38 25.71
C ARG A 217 12.36 1.80 24.53
N GLY A 218 13.45 2.51 24.82
CA GLY A 218 14.44 2.92 23.80
C GLY A 218 15.10 1.73 23.11
N ASN A 219 15.49 0.70 23.89
CA ASN A 219 16.10 -0.51 23.37
C ASN A 219 15.16 -1.25 22.40
N ARG A 220 13.88 -1.37 22.77
CA ARG A 220 12.88 -2.03 21.90
C ARG A 220 12.69 -1.31 20.59
N LEU A 221 12.61 0.03 20.61
CA LEU A 221 12.53 0.82 19.41
C LEU A 221 13.79 0.69 18.54
N ALA A 222 14.97 0.75 19.17
CA ALA A 222 16.25 0.54 18.48
C ALA A 222 16.32 -0.85 17.84
N ILE A 223 15.90 -1.92 18.54
CA ILE A 223 15.82 -3.27 17.99
C ILE A 223 14.87 -3.30 16.78
N THR A 224 13.71 -2.67 16.88
CA THR A 224 12.74 -2.67 15.79
C THR A 224 13.31 -2.02 14.52
N ILE A 225 13.88 -0.82 14.65
CA ILE A 225 14.51 -0.12 13.53
C ILE A 225 15.69 -0.92 12.98
N MET A 226 16.57 -1.42 13.87
CA MET A 226 17.71 -2.26 13.49
C MET A 226 17.25 -3.48 12.67
N MET A 227 16.21 -4.19 13.14
CA MET A 227 15.72 -5.39 12.45
C MET A 227 15.09 -5.06 11.10
N ILE A 228 14.38 -3.95 10.98
CA ILE A 228 13.85 -3.48 9.68
C ILE A 228 15.01 -3.14 8.74
N CYS A 229 16.00 -2.34 9.19
CA CYS A 229 17.14 -1.97 8.37
C CYS A 229 17.98 -3.19 7.92
N LEU A 230 18.23 -4.14 8.83
CA LEU A 230 18.93 -5.38 8.48
C LEU A 230 18.10 -6.24 7.51
N CYS A 231 16.78 -6.30 7.73
CA CYS A 231 15.89 -7.05 6.86
C CYS A 231 15.88 -6.50 5.44
N VAL A 232 15.73 -5.18 5.28
CA VAL A 232 15.78 -4.52 3.97
C VAL A 232 17.16 -4.66 3.34
N GLY A 233 18.21 -4.19 4.01
CA GLY A 233 19.54 -4.13 3.44
C GLY A 233 20.12 -5.50 3.05
N VAL A 234 19.94 -6.54 3.89
CA VAL A 234 20.41 -7.88 3.54
C VAL A 234 19.56 -8.52 2.45
N SER A 235 18.23 -8.30 2.46
CA SER A 235 17.36 -8.81 1.39
C SER A 235 17.77 -8.25 0.03
N ASP A 236 18.04 -6.95 -0.06
CA ASP A 236 18.46 -6.31 -1.31
C ASP A 236 19.85 -6.81 -1.77
N MET A 237 20.79 -7.05 -0.84
CA MET A 237 22.12 -7.60 -1.17
C MET A 237 22.06 -9.02 -1.72
N VAL A 238 21.12 -9.84 -1.22
CA VAL A 238 21.01 -11.28 -1.59
C VAL A 238 20.03 -11.52 -2.73
N GLY A 239 19.22 -10.50 -3.08
CA GLY A 239 18.16 -10.59 -4.09
C GLY A 239 16.90 -11.26 -3.59
N PHE A 240 16.57 -11.07 -2.30
CA PHE A 240 15.29 -11.46 -1.71
C PHE A 240 14.28 -10.32 -1.77
N SER A 241 13.00 -10.63 -1.73
CA SER A 241 11.95 -9.61 -1.58
C SER A 241 12.00 -8.98 -0.18
N SER A 242 12.50 -7.75 -0.07
CA SER A 242 12.62 -7.00 1.19
C SER A 242 11.25 -6.75 1.83
N LEU A 243 10.22 -6.49 1.02
CA LEU A 243 8.85 -6.29 1.50
C LEU A 243 8.26 -7.55 2.13
N LEU A 244 8.37 -8.70 1.45
CA LEU A 244 7.90 -9.98 1.99
C LEU A 244 8.70 -10.42 3.21
N ALA A 245 10.01 -10.14 3.24
CA ALA A 245 10.86 -10.43 4.38
C ALA A 245 10.45 -9.60 5.60
N CYS A 246 10.27 -8.28 5.46
CA CYS A 246 9.82 -7.40 6.54
C CYS A 246 8.40 -7.76 7.04
N MET A 247 7.49 -8.10 6.13
CA MET A 247 6.16 -8.57 6.48
C MET A 247 6.23 -9.87 7.30
N MET A 248 7.03 -10.85 6.87
CA MET A 248 7.17 -12.13 7.57
C MET A 248 7.87 -11.96 8.92
N LEU A 249 8.91 -11.12 9.02
CA LEU A 249 9.57 -10.76 10.27
C LEU A 249 8.55 -10.30 11.31
N SER A 250 7.71 -9.35 10.95
CA SER A 250 6.67 -8.83 11.83
C SER A 250 5.59 -9.88 12.13
N THR A 251 5.18 -10.67 11.13
CA THR A 251 4.20 -11.76 11.31
C THR A 251 4.68 -12.77 12.35
N ILE A 252 5.91 -13.24 12.25
CA ILE A 252 6.50 -14.19 13.21
C ILE A 252 6.59 -13.55 14.59
N PHE A 253 7.13 -12.32 14.69
CA PHE A 253 7.20 -11.59 15.96
C PHE A 253 5.81 -11.43 16.59
N ALA A 254 4.80 -11.01 15.83
CA ALA A 254 3.43 -10.78 16.32
C ALA A 254 2.77 -12.04 16.88
N ASN A 255 3.14 -13.24 16.36
CA ASN A 255 2.57 -14.51 16.79
C ASN A 255 3.31 -15.17 17.93
N ILE A 256 4.63 -14.93 18.07
CA ILE A 256 5.45 -15.55 19.12
C ILE A 256 5.57 -14.64 20.36
N SER A 257 5.66 -13.32 20.15
CA SER A 257 5.88 -12.36 21.24
C SER A 257 4.57 -12.01 21.95
N LYS A 258 4.64 -11.92 23.30
CA LYS A 258 3.55 -11.36 24.12
C LYS A 258 3.69 -9.83 24.31
N GLN A 259 4.70 -9.19 23.68
CA GLN A 259 5.04 -7.78 23.91
C GLN A 259 4.73 -6.89 22.69
N ASN A 260 3.76 -7.29 21.89
CA ASN A 260 3.42 -6.64 20.63
C ASN A 260 3.18 -5.13 20.77
N ASP A 261 2.31 -4.70 21.70
CA ASP A 261 1.96 -3.29 21.89
C ASP A 261 3.17 -2.43 22.26
N LYS A 262 4.16 -3.04 22.95
CA LYS A 262 5.40 -2.34 23.34
C LYS A 262 6.38 -2.13 22.18
N ILE A 263 6.11 -2.72 21.02
CA ILE A 263 6.90 -2.59 19.79
C ILE A 263 6.15 -1.73 18.77
N TYR A 264 4.90 -2.05 18.50
CA TYR A 264 4.13 -1.35 17.45
C TYR A 264 3.76 0.07 17.85
N GLU A 265 3.33 0.32 19.11
CA GLU A 265 2.98 1.66 19.57
C GLU A 265 4.14 2.68 19.49
N PRO A 266 5.39 2.38 19.92
CA PRO A 266 6.52 3.27 19.68
C PRO A 266 6.88 3.45 18.22
N LEU A 267 6.78 2.40 17.40
CA LEU A 267 7.02 2.49 15.95
C LEU A 267 6.02 3.44 15.30
N ASP A 268 4.72 3.29 15.58
CA ASP A 268 3.65 4.15 15.04
C ASP A 268 3.82 5.64 15.41
N ARG A 269 4.55 5.93 16.50
CA ARG A 269 4.83 7.32 16.90
C ARG A 269 5.96 7.95 16.10
N ILE A 270 6.91 7.18 15.58
CA ILE A 270 8.06 7.70 14.85
C ILE A 270 7.93 7.60 13.34
N THR A 271 7.05 6.73 12.84
CA THR A 271 6.84 6.54 11.38
C THR A 271 6.17 7.72 10.67
N PRO A 272 5.30 8.56 11.29
CA PRO A 272 4.65 9.64 10.57
C PRO A 272 5.60 10.60 9.84
N PRO A 273 6.70 11.11 10.42
CA PRO A 273 7.66 11.94 9.70
C PRO A 273 8.33 11.20 8.53
N ILE A 274 8.63 9.91 8.69
CA ILE A 274 9.23 9.08 7.65
C ILE A 274 8.26 8.94 6.47
N TYR A 275 6.98 8.68 6.74
CA TYR A 275 5.96 8.58 5.71
C TYR A 275 5.67 9.92 5.03
N MET A 276 5.70 11.05 5.77
CA MET A 276 5.60 12.38 5.17
C MET A 276 6.69 12.61 4.13
N MET A 277 7.94 12.32 4.48
CA MET A 277 9.07 12.44 3.56
C MET A 277 8.93 11.50 2.36
N PHE A 278 8.58 10.24 2.59
CA PHE A 278 8.35 9.26 1.54
C PHE A 278 7.30 9.73 0.52
N PHE A 279 6.14 10.21 0.98
CA PHE A 279 5.10 10.68 0.07
C PHE A 279 5.49 11.97 -0.68
N ILE A 280 6.26 12.86 -0.05
CA ILE A 280 6.81 14.05 -0.74
C ILE A 280 7.80 13.62 -1.82
N LEU A 281 8.72 12.72 -1.53
CA LEU A 281 9.67 12.18 -2.51
C LEU A 281 8.95 11.51 -3.67
N SER A 282 7.95 10.66 -3.36
CA SER A 282 7.11 10.02 -4.38
C SER A 282 6.36 11.03 -5.24
N GLY A 283 5.84 12.11 -4.65
CA GLY A 283 5.20 13.20 -5.39
C GLY A 283 6.20 14.00 -6.24
N ALA A 284 7.41 14.23 -5.72
CA ALA A 284 8.48 14.95 -6.44
C ALA A 284 9.01 14.15 -7.64
N SER A 285 9.02 12.82 -7.54
CA SER A 285 9.41 11.91 -8.65
C SER A 285 8.34 11.81 -9.76
N LEU A 286 7.17 12.44 -9.59
CA LEU A 286 6.11 12.39 -10.59
C LEU A 286 6.48 13.25 -11.80
N ASP A 287 6.58 12.61 -12.96
CA ASP A 287 6.85 13.30 -14.23
C ASP A 287 5.55 13.78 -14.87
N VAL A 288 5.32 15.08 -14.82
CA VAL A 288 4.12 15.73 -15.37
C VAL A 288 4.02 15.56 -16.89
N THR A 289 5.15 15.44 -17.58
CA THR A 289 5.17 15.28 -19.04
C THR A 289 4.67 13.91 -19.47
N VAL A 290 4.88 12.91 -18.63
CA VAL A 290 4.42 11.53 -18.85
C VAL A 290 2.90 11.39 -18.67
N ILE A 291 2.25 12.27 -17.89
CA ILE A 291 0.80 12.21 -17.64
C ILE A 291 0.00 12.17 -18.95
N VAL A 292 0.38 12.99 -19.93
CA VAL A 292 -0.31 13.05 -21.22
C VAL A 292 -0.12 11.77 -22.02
N SER A 293 1.08 11.19 -21.99
CA SER A 293 1.42 9.96 -22.74
C SER A 293 0.78 8.70 -22.14
N VAL A 294 0.53 8.67 -20.83
CA VAL A 294 -0.07 7.51 -20.14
C VAL A 294 -1.58 7.64 -19.94
N GLY A 295 -2.22 8.66 -20.49
CA GLY A 295 -3.64 8.96 -20.26
C GLY A 295 -4.58 7.77 -20.49
N VAL A 296 -4.42 7.04 -21.60
CA VAL A 296 -5.24 5.84 -21.89
C VAL A 296 -4.94 4.72 -20.92
N VAL A 297 -3.66 4.44 -20.65
CA VAL A 297 -3.25 3.39 -19.70
C VAL A 297 -3.71 3.73 -18.29
N GLY A 298 -3.57 4.99 -17.90
CA GLY A 298 -4.06 5.48 -16.60
C GLY A 298 -5.57 5.30 -16.46
N ALA A 299 -6.34 5.63 -17.49
CA ALA A 299 -7.79 5.40 -17.50
C ALA A 299 -8.13 3.91 -17.39
N VAL A 300 -7.42 3.04 -18.13
CA VAL A 300 -7.57 1.58 -18.05
C VAL A 300 -7.24 1.07 -16.65
N TYR A 301 -6.15 1.55 -16.07
CA TYR A 301 -5.76 1.19 -14.71
C TYR A 301 -6.85 1.59 -13.70
N VAL A 302 -7.33 2.83 -13.76
CA VAL A 302 -8.34 3.34 -12.82
C VAL A 302 -9.66 2.59 -12.97
N VAL A 303 -10.18 2.45 -14.18
CA VAL A 303 -11.48 1.80 -14.42
C VAL A 303 -11.37 0.28 -14.24
N GLY A 304 -10.32 -0.33 -14.81
CA GLY A 304 -10.08 -1.77 -14.74
C GLY A 304 -9.95 -2.26 -13.29
N ARG A 305 -9.24 -1.50 -12.45
CA ARG A 305 -9.10 -1.81 -11.03
C ARG A 305 -10.45 -1.77 -10.30
N ILE A 306 -11.27 -0.74 -10.50
CA ILE A 306 -12.59 -0.65 -9.86
C ILE A 306 -13.46 -1.85 -10.26
N ILE A 307 -13.49 -2.18 -11.55
CA ILE A 307 -14.25 -3.33 -12.06
C ILE A 307 -13.70 -4.63 -11.47
N GLY A 308 -12.39 -4.83 -11.50
CA GLY A 308 -11.74 -6.04 -11.02
C GLY A 308 -11.98 -6.30 -9.54
N LYS A 309 -11.82 -5.25 -8.70
CA LYS A 309 -12.12 -5.33 -7.27
C LYS A 309 -13.59 -5.61 -7.00
N ALA A 310 -14.50 -4.94 -7.70
CA ALA A 310 -15.94 -5.14 -7.53
C ALA A 310 -16.36 -6.57 -7.93
N LEU A 311 -15.88 -7.08 -9.06
CA LEU A 311 -16.18 -8.44 -9.53
C LEU A 311 -15.53 -9.50 -8.63
N GLY A 312 -14.26 -9.32 -8.27
CA GLY A 312 -13.53 -10.24 -7.39
C GLY A 312 -14.15 -10.34 -6.00
N ALA A 313 -14.51 -9.19 -5.39
CA ALA A 313 -15.21 -9.15 -4.11
C ALA A 313 -16.60 -9.82 -4.17
N ALA A 314 -17.37 -9.55 -5.24
CA ALA A 314 -18.68 -10.18 -5.44
C ALA A 314 -18.56 -11.70 -5.61
N PHE A 315 -17.56 -12.17 -6.36
CA PHE A 315 -17.28 -13.56 -6.57
C PHE A 315 -16.88 -14.27 -5.26
N GLY A 316 -15.93 -13.68 -4.50
CA GLY A 316 -15.52 -14.22 -3.20
C GLY A 316 -16.66 -14.24 -2.19
N ALA A 317 -17.46 -13.17 -2.14
CA ALA A 317 -18.63 -13.11 -1.27
C ALA A 317 -19.71 -14.16 -1.65
N LYS A 318 -19.85 -14.46 -2.94
CA LYS A 318 -20.76 -15.52 -3.42
C LYS A 318 -20.24 -16.92 -3.04
N ILE A 319 -18.97 -17.21 -3.24
CA ILE A 319 -18.34 -18.50 -2.87
C ILE A 319 -18.42 -18.72 -1.37
N SER A 320 -18.13 -17.70 -0.57
CA SER A 320 -18.17 -17.77 0.88
C SER A 320 -19.59 -17.71 1.47
N LYS A 321 -20.63 -17.70 0.61
CA LYS A 321 -22.05 -17.61 0.98
C LYS A 321 -22.37 -16.40 1.87
N ALA A 322 -21.67 -15.29 1.68
CA ALA A 322 -21.94 -14.04 2.39
C ALA A 322 -23.34 -13.48 2.02
N PRO A 323 -23.93 -12.61 2.87
CA PRO A 323 -25.22 -12.00 2.59
C PRO A 323 -25.26 -11.29 1.23
N LYS A 324 -26.40 -11.30 0.54
CA LYS A 324 -26.54 -10.67 -0.79
C LYS A 324 -26.16 -9.18 -0.82
N VAL A 325 -26.37 -8.46 0.28
CA VAL A 325 -25.97 -7.06 0.40
C VAL A 325 -24.45 -6.90 0.36
N VAL A 326 -23.70 -7.82 0.97
CA VAL A 326 -22.23 -7.87 0.92
C VAL A 326 -21.77 -8.18 -0.50
N GLN A 327 -22.36 -9.20 -1.16
CA GLN A 327 -22.03 -9.55 -2.53
C GLN A 327 -22.19 -8.37 -3.50
N LYS A 328 -23.15 -7.50 -3.26
CA LYS A 328 -23.47 -6.38 -4.17
C LYS A 328 -22.65 -5.12 -3.89
N TRP A 329 -22.37 -4.79 -2.64
CA TRP A 329 -21.87 -3.47 -2.28
C TRP A 329 -20.45 -3.44 -1.73
N LEU A 330 -19.92 -4.58 -1.23
CA LEU A 330 -18.60 -4.61 -0.59
C LEU A 330 -17.48 -4.16 -1.53
N GLY A 331 -17.44 -4.65 -2.78
CA GLY A 331 -16.36 -4.33 -3.71
C GLY A 331 -16.24 -2.84 -4.03
N LEU A 332 -17.35 -2.10 -4.01
CA LEU A 332 -17.32 -0.65 -4.20
C LEU A 332 -16.79 0.13 -2.98
N THR A 333 -16.68 -0.50 -1.82
CA THR A 333 -16.04 0.10 -0.65
C THR A 333 -14.53 -0.09 -0.62
N LEU A 334 -13.97 -0.89 -1.54
CA LEU A 334 -12.55 -1.19 -1.69
C LEU A 334 -11.87 -0.36 -2.80
N VAL A 335 -12.54 0.68 -3.29
CA VAL A 335 -12.02 1.56 -4.35
C VAL A 335 -10.86 2.44 -3.90
N PRO A 336 -10.81 3.02 -2.69
CA PRO A 336 -9.69 3.85 -2.26
C PRO A 336 -8.35 3.12 -2.41
N GLN A 337 -7.29 3.85 -2.79
CA GLN A 337 -5.92 3.35 -2.93
C GLN A 337 -4.95 4.43 -2.46
N GLU A 338 -3.92 4.06 -1.70
CA GLU A 338 -2.95 5.02 -1.16
C GLU A 338 -1.55 4.40 -0.95
N GLY A 339 -0.90 4.63 0.16
CA GLY A 339 0.49 4.41 0.50
C GLY A 339 1.14 3.11 0.03
N VAL A 340 0.48 1.97 0.24
CA VAL A 340 1.03 0.66 -0.17
C VAL A 340 1.21 0.61 -1.70
N ALA A 341 0.23 1.09 -2.46
CA ALA A 341 0.34 1.10 -3.93
C ALA A 341 1.50 1.98 -4.41
N ILE A 342 1.73 3.12 -3.78
CA ILE A 342 2.86 4.02 -4.09
C ILE A 342 4.17 3.30 -3.80
N GLY A 343 4.26 2.62 -2.66
CA GLY A 343 5.41 1.81 -2.29
C GLY A 343 5.71 0.71 -3.30
N LEU A 344 4.67 -0.02 -3.71
CA LEU A 344 4.78 -1.06 -4.73
C LEU A 344 5.21 -0.49 -6.09
N ALA A 345 4.69 0.69 -6.47
CA ALA A 345 5.07 1.35 -7.72
C ALA A 345 6.55 1.78 -7.71
N THR A 346 7.04 2.29 -6.58
CA THR A 346 8.46 2.63 -6.40
C THR A 346 9.34 1.37 -6.48
N SER A 347 8.95 0.30 -5.80
CA SER A 347 9.64 -1.00 -5.87
C SER A 347 9.64 -1.59 -7.28
N ALA A 348 8.50 -1.53 -8.00
CA ALA A 348 8.39 -1.97 -9.39
C ALA A 348 9.30 -1.15 -10.32
N GLY A 349 9.40 0.15 -10.10
CA GLY A 349 10.31 1.02 -10.86
C GLY A 349 11.78 0.65 -10.70
N LYS A 350 12.20 0.21 -9.52
CA LYS A 350 13.57 -0.31 -9.29
C LYS A 350 13.80 -1.63 -10.03
N SER A 351 12.81 -2.53 -10.02
CA SER A 351 12.90 -3.84 -10.68
C SER A 351 12.77 -3.76 -12.19
N LEU A 352 12.02 -2.80 -12.72
CA LEU A 352 11.76 -2.58 -14.14
C LEU A 352 12.08 -1.12 -14.52
N PRO A 353 13.37 -0.71 -14.54
CA PRO A 353 13.77 0.69 -14.74
C PRO A 353 13.24 1.31 -16.03
N GLN A 354 13.11 0.48 -17.10
CA GLN A 354 12.58 0.91 -18.40
C GLN A 354 11.11 1.39 -18.35
N TYR A 355 10.36 1.00 -17.31
CA TYR A 355 8.94 1.36 -17.12
C TYR A 355 8.73 2.22 -15.85
N ALA A 356 9.80 2.57 -15.12
CA ALA A 356 9.72 3.22 -13.81
C ALA A 356 8.86 4.49 -13.84
N ALA A 357 9.17 5.44 -14.73
CA ALA A 357 8.44 6.70 -14.85
C ALA A 357 6.96 6.47 -15.20
N GLN A 358 6.65 5.54 -16.10
CA GLN A 358 5.29 5.24 -16.50
C GLN A 358 4.48 4.61 -15.37
N ILE A 359 5.04 3.59 -14.70
CA ILE A 359 4.37 2.90 -13.57
C ILE A 359 4.10 3.88 -12.45
N GLN A 360 5.11 4.65 -12.03
CA GLN A 360 4.96 5.63 -10.96
C GLN A 360 3.92 6.69 -11.31
N THR A 361 3.99 7.27 -12.51
CA THR A 361 3.03 8.30 -12.94
C THR A 361 1.59 7.76 -12.96
N ILE A 362 1.36 6.58 -13.53
CA ILE A 362 0.01 5.96 -13.59
C ILE A 362 -0.53 5.72 -12.19
N VAL A 363 0.28 5.12 -11.31
CA VAL A 363 -0.16 4.78 -9.95
C VAL A 363 -0.39 6.03 -9.12
N LEU A 364 0.52 7.01 -9.17
CA LEU A 364 0.38 8.26 -8.41
C LEU A 364 -0.85 9.07 -8.86
N CYS A 365 -1.08 9.20 -10.18
CA CYS A 365 -2.30 9.82 -10.69
C CYS A 365 -3.54 9.02 -10.28
N GLY A 366 -3.48 7.70 -10.34
CA GLY A 366 -4.55 6.82 -9.87
C GLY A 366 -4.86 7.03 -8.40
N VAL A 367 -3.86 7.08 -7.53
CA VAL A 367 -4.01 7.35 -6.10
C VAL A 367 -4.71 8.69 -5.87
N VAL A 368 -4.27 9.77 -6.52
CA VAL A 368 -4.92 11.09 -6.38
C VAL A 368 -6.39 11.02 -6.78
N ILE A 369 -6.72 10.35 -7.89
CA ILE A 369 -8.11 10.15 -8.33
C ILE A 369 -8.90 9.35 -7.27
N TYR A 370 -8.36 8.23 -6.78
CA TYR A 370 -9.04 7.38 -5.81
C TYR A 370 -9.22 8.06 -4.45
N GLU A 371 -8.28 8.89 -4.03
CA GLU A 371 -8.40 9.69 -2.81
C GLU A 371 -9.56 10.70 -2.89
N LEU A 372 -9.84 11.24 -4.07
CA LEU A 372 -10.95 12.18 -4.30
C LEU A 372 -12.30 11.45 -4.43
N ILE A 373 -12.36 10.40 -5.25
CA ILE A 373 -13.63 9.73 -5.57
C ILE A 373 -13.94 8.54 -4.65
N GLY A 374 -12.92 7.87 -4.13
CA GLY A 374 -13.06 6.65 -3.33
C GLY A 374 -13.94 6.82 -2.08
N PRO A 375 -13.72 7.83 -1.23
CA PRO A 375 -14.58 8.10 -0.08
C PRO A 375 -16.05 8.34 -0.45
N VAL A 376 -16.29 9.00 -1.60
CA VAL A 376 -17.65 9.26 -2.10
C VAL A 376 -18.32 7.95 -2.52
N ILE A 377 -17.61 7.12 -3.29
CA ILE A 377 -18.10 5.80 -3.73
C ILE A 377 -18.38 4.89 -2.52
N THR A 378 -17.45 4.82 -1.58
CA THR A 378 -17.60 4.05 -0.33
C THR A 378 -18.83 4.49 0.46
N LYS A 379 -19.01 5.80 0.65
CA LYS A 379 -20.20 6.36 1.31
C LYS A 379 -21.49 5.99 0.58
N LEU A 380 -21.52 6.12 -0.75
CA LEU A 380 -22.70 5.77 -1.56
C LEU A 380 -23.01 4.27 -1.49
N ALA A 381 -22.00 3.41 -1.52
CA ALA A 381 -22.15 1.98 -1.38
C ALA A 381 -22.75 1.59 -0.02
N LEU A 382 -22.21 2.14 1.08
CA LEU A 382 -22.72 1.91 2.43
C LEU A 382 -24.14 2.50 2.63
N LYS A 383 -24.44 3.65 2.01
CA LYS A 383 -25.80 4.21 2.01
C LYS A 383 -26.78 3.29 1.31
N LYS A 384 -26.43 2.78 0.11
CA LYS A 384 -27.28 1.85 -0.64
C LYS A 384 -27.39 0.47 0.02
N ALA A 385 -26.40 0.10 0.83
CA ALA A 385 -26.46 -1.08 1.69
C ALA A 385 -27.38 -0.91 2.90
N GLY A 386 -27.84 0.32 3.19
CA GLY A 386 -28.69 0.62 4.35
C GLY A 386 -27.92 0.69 5.68
N GLU A 387 -26.60 0.89 5.64
CA GLU A 387 -25.73 0.82 6.81
C GLU A 387 -25.28 2.21 7.35
N LEU A 388 -25.72 3.31 6.72
CA LEU A 388 -25.51 4.65 7.26
C LEU A 388 -26.52 4.93 8.36
N VAL A 389 -26.02 5.29 9.54
CA VAL A 389 -26.87 5.86 10.58
C VAL A 389 -27.18 7.30 10.17
N GLU A 390 -28.39 7.58 9.69
CA GLU A 390 -28.83 8.95 9.45
C GLU A 390 -28.84 9.68 10.79
N GLU A 391 -28.05 10.76 10.91
CA GLU A 391 -28.26 11.71 12.00
C GLU A 391 -29.69 12.23 11.89
N PRO A 392 -30.48 12.22 12.99
CA PRO A 392 -31.80 12.84 12.97
C PRO A 392 -31.60 14.30 12.52
N LYS A 393 -32.25 14.68 11.43
CA LYS A 393 -32.26 16.07 10.96
C LYS A 393 -32.56 16.92 12.18
N LYS A 394 -31.62 17.76 12.63
CA LYS A 394 -31.89 18.80 13.61
C LYS A 394 -33.11 19.54 13.09
N LYS A 395 -34.29 19.30 13.73
CA LYS A 395 -35.47 20.13 13.49
C LYS A 395 -34.99 21.56 13.76
N ALA A 396 -35.02 22.37 12.71
CA ALA A 396 -34.87 23.79 12.86
C ALA A 396 -35.92 24.21 13.94
N SER A 397 -35.44 24.49 15.13
CA SER A 397 -36.28 25.09 16.14
C SER A 397 -36.66 26.46 15.58
N ALA A 398 -37.86 26.54 15.03
CA ALA A 398 -38.51 27.81 14.78
C ALA A 398 -38.51 28.55 16.13
N LYS A 399 -37.67 29.56 16.23
CA LYS A 399 -37.84 30.59 17.26
C LYS A 399 -39.07 31.39 16.83
N ALA A 400 -40.17 31.17 17.56
CA ALA A 400 -41.21 32.18 17.72
C ALA A 400 -40.66 33.32 18.55
#